data_d484881a4de896112baec87298e0dfb5
#
_entry.id   d484881a4de896112baec87298e0dfb5
#
_cell.length_a   1.000
_cell.length_b   1.000
_cell.length_c   1.000
_cell.angle_alpha   90.00
_cell.angle_beta   90.00
_cell.angle_gamma   90.00
#
_symmetry.space_group_name_H-M   'P 1'
#
loop_
_entity.id
_entity.type
_entity.pdbx_description
1 polymer ?
#
loop_
_entity_poly.entity_id
_entity_poly.type
_entity_poly.pdbx_seq_one_letter_code
_entity_poly.pdbx_strand_id
1 'polypeptide(L)'
;EPPSPPPERPSPMHVAVIGAGLAGLSCAYELAKAGHKVTILEKEDEVGGLGRSWQTHGYWLDYGPHRFHSRNKELIEHLYEVMDNEVVIRERLSRIYMQGKFFNYPLKLGNVLTALPKSIMVKAMWDYMWIRMRQWFKPIPDDNFENWVLKRFGKTLYEIFFGTYTSKAWKMPCTEISSDWASQRISQANLWHTIKTTVSPPKEG
;
A
#
# COMPACT_ATOMS: atom_id res chain seq x y z
N GLU A 1 -28.77 25.17 33.97
CA GLU A 1 -28.57 23.75 34.32
C GLU A 1 -27.06 23.51 34.54
N PRO A 2 -26.68 22.88 35.63
CA PRO A 2 -25.28 22.50 35.84
C PRO A 2 -24.86 21.51 34.77
N PRO A 3 -23.59 21.55 34.30
CA PRO A 3 -23.09 20.58 33.33
C PRO A 3 -23.20 19.18 33.90
N SER A 4 -23.60 18.23 33.02
CA SER A 4 -23.68 16.82 33.39
C SER A 4 -22.33 16.32 33.89
N PRO A 5 -22.29 15.51 34.96
CA PRO A 5 -21.03 14.98 35.46
C PRO A 5 -20.30 14.20 34.36
N PRO A 6 -18.95 14.27 34.30
CA PRO A 6 -18.19 13.50 33.34
C PRO A 6 -18.49 12.00 33.48
N PRO A 7 -18.51 11.24 32.39
CA PRO A 7 -18.78 9.81 32.44
C PRO A 7 -17.81 9.13 33.41
N GLU A 8 -18.35 8.31 34.30
CA GLU A 8 -17.53 7.52 35.24
C GLU A 8 -16.56 6.64 34.45
N ARG A 9 -15.28 6.68 34.83
CA ARG A 9 -14.31 5.76 34.24
C ARG A 9 -14.71 4.32 34.58
N PRO A 10 -14.72 3.41 33.59
CA PRO A 10 -15.02 2.03 33.86
C PRO A 10 -14.07 1.47 34.93
N SER A 11 -14.58 0.65 35.82
CA SER A 11 -13.76 -0.01 36.85
C SER A 11 -12.64 -0.83 36.21
N PRO A 12 -11.45 -0.91 36.84
CA PRO A 12 -10.33 -1.66 36.32
C PRO A 12 -10.71 -3.13 36.05
N MET A 13 -10.45 -3.59 34.82
CA MET A 13 -10.69 -4.97 34.41
C MET A 13 -9.35 -5.69 34.21
N HIS A 14 -9.40 -7.02 34.22
CA HIS A 14 -8.27 -7.83 33.75
C HIS A 14 -8.62 -8.35 32.34
N VAL A 15 -7.83 -7.92 31.35
CA VAL A 15 -8.05 -8.21 29.94
C VAL A 15 -6.95 -9.12 29.41
N ALA A 16 -7.32 -10.20 28.74
CA ALA A 16 -6.41 -11.06 28.01
C ALA A 16 -6.38 -10.65 26.53
N VAL A 17 -5.20 -10.36 26.00
CA VAL A 17 -4.96 -10.06 24.57
C VAL A 17 -4.25 -11.26 23.95
N ILE A 18 -4.83 -11.81 22.90
CA ILE A 18 -4.26 -12.97 22.20
C ILE A 18 -3.45 -12.48 20.99
N GLY A 19 -2.16 -12.76 21.02
CA GLY A 19 -1.17 -12.36 20.03
C GLY A 19 -0.45 -11.04 20.35
N ALA A 20 0.88 -11.09 20.34
CA ALA A 20 1.77 -9.93 20.57
C ALA A 20 2.31 -9.35 19.25
N GLY A 21 1.53 -9.36 18.18
CA GLY A 21 1.79 -8.56 16.99
C GLY A 21 1.49 -7.07 17.24
N LEU A 22 1.77 -6.19 16.27
CA LEU A 22 1.59 -4.74 16.43
C LEU A 22 0.18 -4.36 16.89
N ALA A 23 -0.85 -5.01 16.36
CA ALA A 23 -2.25 -4.75 16.78
C ALA A 23 -2.51 -5.13 18.24
N GLY A 24 -2.04 -6.32 18.66
CA GLY A 24 -2.21 -6.77 20.06
C GLY A 24 -1.42 -5.92 21.03
N LEU A 25 -0.18 -5.55 20.69
CA LEU A 25 0.65 -4.66 21.50
C LEU A 25 0.04 -3.26 21.64
N SER A 26 -0.46 -2.68 20.54
CA SER A 26 -1.13 -1.37 20.58
C SER A 26 -2.40 -1.40 21.42
N CYS A 27 -3.22 -2.46 21.28
CA CYS A 27 -4.41 -2.65 22.10
C CYS A 27 -4.05 -2.78 23.59
N ALA A 28 -3.05 -3.58 23.92
CA ALA A 28 -2.57 -3.77 25.28
C ALA A 28 -2.02 -2.49 25.90
N TYR A 29 -1.30 -1.68 25.11
CA TYR A 29 -0.77 -0.40 25.53
C TYR A 29 -1.90 0.57 25.91
N GLU A 30 -2.91 0.73 25.05
CA GLU A 30 -4.04 1.62 25.32
C GLU A 30 -4.87 1.16 26.53
N LEU A 31 -5.10 -0.15 26.68
CA LEU A 31 -5.79 -0.70 27.83
C LEU A 31 -5.02 -0.48 29.13
N ALA A 32 -3.70 -0.67 29.12
CA ALA A 32 -2.85 -0.42 30.28
C ALA A 32 -2.83 1.08 30.62
N LYS A 33 -2.75 1.96 29.62
CA LYS A 33 -2.84 3.43 29.80
C LYS A 33 -4.20 3.86 30.39
N ALA A 34 -5.27 3.14 30.05
CA ALA A 34 -6.60 3.34 30.63
C ALA A 34 -6.74 2.78 32.09
N GLY A 35 -5.72 2.14 32.63
CA GLY A 35 -5.70 1.62 34.01
C GLY A 35 -6.21 0.18 34.13
N HIS A 36 -6.33 -0.56 33.05
CA HIS A 36 -6.70 -1.98 33.09
C HIS A 36 -5.46 -2.86 33.30
N LYS A 37 -5.67 -4.01 33.93
CA LYS A 37 -4.65 -5.06 34.03
C LYS A 37 -4.67 -5.86 32.71
N VAL A 38 -3.54 -5.96 32.00
CA VAL A 38 -3.47 -6.66 30.72
C VAL A 38 -2.50 -7.85 30.81
N THR A 39 -2.94 -8.97 30.25
CA THR A 39 -2.09 -10.14 30.02
C THR A 39 -2.07 -10.43 28.52
N ILE A 40 -0.89 -10.47 27.91
CA ILE A 40 -0.73 -10.80 26.49
C ILE A 40 -0.29 -12.27 26.41
N LEU A 41 -0.97 -13.04 25.54
CA LEU A 41 -0.64 -14.43 25.26
C LEU A 41 -0.08 -14.50 23.84
N GLU A 42 1.20 -14.85 23.72
CA GLU A 42 1.87 -15.02 22.43
C GLU A 42 2.33 -16.48 22.29
N LYS A 43 2.18 -17.05 21.10
CA LYS A 43 2.58 -18.44 20.81
C LYS A 43 4.05 -18.58 20.45
N GLU A 44 4.68 -17.51 19.96
CA GLU A 44 6.07 -17.46 19.57
C GLU A 44 6.93 -16.98 20.76
N ASP A 45 8.23 -17.27 20.73
CA ASP A 45 9.16 -16.87 21.78
C ASP A 45 9.46 -15.36 21.76
N GLU A 46 9.14 -14.67 20.66
CA GLU A 46 9.38 -13.24 20.46
C GLU A 46 8.10 -12.49 20.10
N VAL A 47 7.97 -11.26 20.61
CA VAL A 47 6.88 -10.35 20.28
C VAL A 47 7.11 -9.63 18.96
N GLY A 48 6.07 -8.95 18.44
CA GLY A 48 6.14 -8.12 17.22
C GLY A 48 5.44 -8.73 16.02
N GLY A 49 5.18 -10.03 16.02
CA GLY A 49 4.49 -10.71 14.92
C GLY A 49 5.22 -10.55 13.58
N LEU A 50 4.52 -10.12 12.52
CA LEU A 50 5.15 -9.83 11.22
C LEU A 50 6.03 -8.57 11.23
N GLY A 51 5.92 -7.73 12.24
CA GLY A 51 6.73 -6.52 12.40
C GLY A 51 8.08 -6.76 13.09
N ARG A 52 8.36 -8.00 13.52
CA ARG A 52 9.62 -8.31 14.21
C ARG A 52 10.80 -8.38 13.25
N SER A 53 11.98 -8.12 13.79
CA SER A 53 13.27 -8.31 13.13
C SER A 53 14.03 -9.45 13.81
N TRP A 54 14.95 -10.08 13.11
CA TRP A 54 15.86 -11.06 13.69
C TRP A 54 17.31 -10.69 13.38
N GLN A 55 18.22 -11.14 14.25
CA GLN A 55 19.64 -10.90 14.07
C GLN A 55 20.33 -12.13 13.48
N THR A 56 21.14 -11.91 12.45
CA THR A 56 22.02 -12.95 11.89
C THR A 56 23.32 -12.34 11.39
N HIS A 57 24.46 -12.99 11.67
CA HIS A 57 25.80 -12.54 11.26
C HIS A 57 26.11 -11.05 11.59
N GLY A 58 25.56 -10.53 12.68
CA GLY A 58 25.74 -9.14 13.10
C GLY A 58 24.82 -8.13 12.43
N TYR A 59 23.89 -8.57 11.55
CA TYR A 59 22.91 -7.73 10.89
C TYR A 59 21.50 -7.97 11.42
N TRP A 60 20.71 -6.90 11.49
CA TRP A 60 19.28 -6.97 11.76
C TRP A 60 18.53 -7.08 10.43
N LEU A 61 17.67 -8.09 10.32
CA LEU A 61 16.85 -8.36 9.15
C LEU A 61 15.39 -8.40 9.55
N ASP A 62 14.53 -7.83 8.70
CA ASP A 62 13.09 -7.83 8.87
C ASP A 62 12.46 -8.95 8.05
N TYR A 63 11.31 -9.49 8.49
CA TYR A 63 10.51 -10.45 7.71
C TYR A 63 9.94 -9.85 6.42
N GLY A 64 9.96 -8.54 6.30
CA GLY A 64 9.53 -7.78 5.12
C GLY A 64 9.83 -6.30 5.27
N PRO A 65 9.59 -5.48 4.25
CA PRO A 65 9.80 -4.04 4.36
C PRO A 65 8.78 -3.44 5.32
N HIS A 66 9.20 -3.13 6.53
CA HIS A 66 8.38 -2.48 7.54
C HIS A 66 8.50 -0.97 7.41
N ARG A 67 7.41 -0.35 7.01
CA ARG A 67 7.28 1.11 6.98
C ARG A 67 5.97 1.50 7.57
N PHE A 68 6.02 2.37 8.53
CA PHE A 68 4.83 3.07 8.96
C PHE A 68 4.44 4.10 7.90
N HIS A 69 3.18 4.05 7.47
CA HIS A 69 2.61 5.02 6.55
C HIS A 69 1.14 5.23 6.91
N SER A 70 0.78 6.46 7.24
CA SER A 70 -0.60 6.84 7.52
C SER A 70 -0.90 8.23 6.96
N ARG A 71 -2.17 8.50 6.64
CA ARG A 71 -2.71 9.83 6.39
C ARG A 71 -3.42 10.39 7.61
N ASN A 72 -3.64 9.57 8.64
CA ASN A 72 -4.21 9.98 9.91
C ASN A 72 -3.14 10.65 10.77
N LYS A 73 -3.31 11.93 11.06
CA LYS A 73 -2.36 12.71 11.84
C LYS A 73 -2.29 12.24 13.29
N GLU A 74 -3.42 11.92 13.92
CA GLU A 74 -3.47 11.42 15.29
C GLU A 74 -2.66 10.13 15.46
N LEU A 75 -2.76 9.23 14.45
CA LEU A 75 -1.99 7.98 14.46
C LEU A 75 -0.48 8.24 14.27
N ILE A 76 -0.10 9.26 13.51
CA ILE A 76 1.30 9.66 13.36
C ILE A 76 1.82 10.26 14.68
N GLU A 77 1.07 11.13 15.31
CA GLU A 77 1.40 11.73 16.62
C GLU A 77 1.55 10.65 17.69
N HIS A 78 0.59 9.71 17.74
CA HIS A 78 0.66 8.55 18.64
C HIS A 78 1.91 7.69 18.40
N LEU A 79 2.31 7.46 17.14
CA LEU A 79 3.54 6.75 16.84
C LEU A 79 4.77 7.47 17.42
N TYR A 80 4.85 8.80 17.25
CA TYR A 80 5.95 9.58 17.81
C TYR A 80 5.98 9.54 19.33
N GLU A 81 4.81 9.56 19.99
CA GLU A 81 4.68 9.42 21.44
C GLU A 81 5.23 8.06 21.92
N VAL A 82 4.76 6.96 21.28
CA VAL A 82 5.15 5.59 21.67
C VAL A 82 6.64 5.31 21.40
N MET A 83 7.20 5.92 20.35
CA MET A 83 8.60 5.74 19.96
C MET A 83 9.55 6.78 20.56
N ASP A 84 9.07 7.58 21.50
CA ASP A 84 9.85 8.67 22.14
C ASP A 84 10.62 9.55 21.13
N ASN A 85 9.96 9.84 20.01
CA ASN A 85 10.52 10.55 18.84
C ASN A 85 11.70 9.83 18.13
N GLU A 86 12.05 8.61 18.48
CA GLU A 86 13.08 7.81 17.80
C GLU A 86 12.57 7.23 16.48
N VAL A 87 12.12 8.09 15.57
CA VAL A 87 11.59 7.71 14.25
C VAL A 87 12.52 8.20 13.15
N VAL A 88 12.96 7.28 12.29
CA VAL A 88 13.81 7.62 11.15
C VAL A 88 12.99 7.82 9.89
N ILE A 89 12.94 9.05 9.40
CA ILE A 89 12.29 9.37 8.12
C ILE A 89 13.26 9.04 6.99
N ARG A 90 12.81 8.19 6.05
CA ARG A 90 13.58 7.83 4.85
C ARG A 90 12.72 7.93 3.62
N GLU A 91 13.29 8.50 2.56
CA GLU A 91 12.66 8.50 1.25
C GLU A 91 12.54 7.08 0.71
N ARG A 92 11.41 6.80 0.06
CA ARG A 92 11.17 5.50 -0.53
C ARG A 92 11.95 5.35 -1.82
N LEU A 93 12.94 4.46 -1.83
CA LEU A 93 13.61 4.00 -3.05
C LEU A 93 13.22 2.55 -3.34
N SER A 94 12.09 2.36 -4.01
CA SER A 94 11.64 1.04 -4.46
C SER A 94 11.76 0.94 -5.97
N ARG A 95 12.22 -0.20 -6.47
CA ARG A 95 12.36 -0.46 -7.90
C ARG A 95 11.82 -1.85 -8.22
N ILE A 96 11.22 -1.97 -9.40
CA ILE A 96 10.81 -3.26 -9.98
C ILE A 96 11.84 -3.64 -11.03
N TYR A 97 12.45 -4.82 -10.91
CA TYR A 97 13.32 -5.37 -11.94
C TYR A 97 12.48 -6.22 -12.90
N MET A 98 12.51 -5.85 -14.17
CA MET A 98 11.73 -6.54 -15.19
C MET A 98 12.41 -6.39 -16.57
N GLN A 99 12.46 -7.49 -17.34
CA GLN A 99 13.06 -7.50 -18.68
C GLN A 99 14.48 -6.89 -18.73
N GLY A 100 15.31 -7.17 -17.71
CA GLY A 100 16.69 -6.68 -17.64
C GLY A 100 16.83 -5.20 -17.23
N LYS A 101 15.74 -4.52 -16.86
CA LYS A 101 15.74 -3.09 -16.49
C LYS A 101 15.09 -2.85 -15.13
N PHE A 102 15.54 -1.79 -14.45
CA PHE A 102 14.93 -1.30 -13.21
C PHE A 102 13.93 -0.19 -13.50
N PHE A 103 12.71 -0.34 -12.98
CA PHE A 103 11.65 0.67 -13.02
C PHE A 103 11.40 1.22 -11.62
N ASN A 104 11.27 2.51 -11.49
CA ASN A 104 10.93 3.13 -10.20
C ASN A 104 9.51 2.75 -9.78
N TYR A 105 9.29 2.52 -8.49
CA TYR A 105 7.99 2.25 -7.91
C TYR A 105 7.58 3.37 -6.92
N PRO A 106 6.38 3.93 -6.99
CA PRO A 106 5.29 3.64 -7.94
C PRO A 106 5.67 3.90 -9.39
N LEU A 107 5.12 3.08 -10.30
CA LEU A 107 5.41 3.21 -11.72
C LEU A 107 5.01 4.61 -12.22
N LYS A 108 6.02 5.41 -12.57
CA LYS A 108 5.79 6.66 -13.30
C LYS A 108 5.72 6.32 -14.78
N LEU A 109 4.56 6.51 -15.41
CA LEU A 109 4.35 6.14 -16.82
C LEU A 109 5.35 6.79 -17.77
N GLY A 110 5.85 7.98 -17.45
CA GLY A 110 6.93 8.60 -18.22
C GLY A 110 8.18 7.73 -18.29
N ASN A 111 8.62 7.16 -17.16
CA ASN A 111 9.77 6.24 -17.11
C ASN A 111 9.47 4.91 -17.82
N VAL A 112 8.22 4.45 -17.77
CA VAL A 112 7.77 3.25 -18.46
C VAL A 112 7.83 3.45 -19.97
N LEU A 113 7.29 4.56 -20.47
CA LEU A 113 7.24 4.87 -21.89
C LEU A 113 8.64 5.05 -22.48
N THR A 114 9.58 5.67 -21.75
CA THR A 114 10.96 5.87 -22.21
C THR A 114 11.80 4.61 -22.17
N ALA A 115 11.47 3.65 -21.29
CA ALA A 115 12.23 2.42 -21.12
C ALA A 115 11.75 1.27 -22.03
N LEU A 116 10.53 1.35 -22.57
CA LEU A 116 9.97 0.33 -23.45
C LEU A 116 10.49 0.46 -24.89
N PRO A 117 10.67 -0.66 -25.60
CA PRO A 117 10.89 -0.65 -27.04
C PRO A 117 9.77 0.10 -27.77
N LYS A 118 10.11 0.83 -28.84
CA LYS A 118 9.14 1.62 -29.61
C LYS A 118 7.96 0.78 -30.14
N SER A 119 8.22 -0.48 -30.52
CA SER A 119 7.17 -1.42 -30.96
C SER A 119 6.14 -1.73 -29.88
N ILE A 120 6.59 -1.93 -28.64
CA ILE A 120 5.69 -2.16 -27.48
C ILE A 120 4.92 -0.90 -27.17
N MET A 121 5.54 0.27 -27.28
CA MET A 121 4.89 1.56 -27.04
C MET A 121 3.77 1.82 -28.05
N VAL A 122 4.03 1.56 -29.33
CA VAL A 122 2.97 1.67 -30.39
C VAL A 122 1.84 0.71 -30.11
N LYS A 123 2.13 -0.56 -29.77
CA LYS A 123 1.11 -1.55 -29.40
C LYS A 123 0.29 -1.11 -28.18
N ALA A 124 0.95 -0.62 -27.13
CA ALA A 124 0.27 -0.14 -25.92
C ALA A 124 -0.67 1.05 -26.22
N MET A 125 -0.24 1.97 -27.08
CA MET A 125 -1.05 3.11 -27.51
C MET A 125 -2.28 2.63 -28.30
N TRP A 126 -2.08 1.69 -29.23
CA TRP A 126 -3.15 1.10 -30.01
C TRP A 126 -4.18 0.38 -29.12
N ASP A 127 -3.71 -0.48 -28.21
CA ASP A 127 -4.58 -1.18 -27.27
C ASP A 127 -5.37 -0.22 -26.37
N TYR A 128 -4.73 0.87 -25.91
CA TYR A 128 -5.40 1.90 -25.14
C TYR A 128 -6.52 2.59 -25.93
N MET A 129 -6.23 3.00 -27.17
CA MET A 129 -7.23 3.64 -28.05
C MET A 129 -8.39 2.68 -28.35
N TRP A 130 -8.07 1.41 -28.64
CA TRP A 130 -9.06 0.37 -28.88
C TRP A 130 -10.00 0.16 -27.69
N ILE A 131 -9.45 0.07 -26.49
CA ILE A 131 -10.24 -0.08 -25.27
C ILE A 131 -11.09 1.17 -25.02
N ARG A 132 -10.57 2.36 -25.25
CA ARG A 132 -11.34 3.62 -25.11
C ARG A 132 -12.53 3.65 -26.10
N MET A 133 -12.32 3.24 -27.32
CA MET A 133 -13.37 3.14 -28.33
C MET A 133 -14.42 2.08 -27.97
N ARG A 134 -13.95 0.89 -27.57
CA ARG A 134 -14.82 -0.22 -27.17
C ARG A 134 -15.71 0.13 -25.97
N GLN A 135 -15.24 0.94 -25.05
CA GLN A 135 -16.00 1.34 -23.86
C GLN A 135 -17.28 2.13 -24.21
N TRP A 136 -17.35 2.76 -25.36
CA TRP A 136 -18.58 3.45 -25.81
C TRP A 136 -19.70 2.45 -26.17
N PHE A 137 -19.33 1.26 -26.66
CA PHE A 137 -20.29 0.23 -27.08
C PHE A 137 -20.48 -0.86 -26.03
N LYS A 138 -19.40 -1.22 -25.32
CA LYS A 138 -19.39 -2.25 -24.29
C LYS A 138 -18.52 -1.80 -23.11
N PRO A 139 -19.10 -1.13 -22.12
CA PRO A 139 -18.36 -0.69 -20.94
C PRO A 139 -17.72 -1.86 -20.18
N ILE A 140 -16.45 -1.70 -19.78
CA ILE A 140 -15.76 -2.64 -18.90
C ILE A 140 -16.13 -2.26 -17.46
N PRO A 141 -16.69 -3.19 -16.65
CA PRO A 141 -17.01 -2.92 -15.24
C PRO A 141 -15.74 -2.68 -14.42
N ASP A 142 -15.87 -1.96 -13.30
CA ASP A 142 -14.78 -1.77 -12.32
C ASP A 142 -14.95 -2.76 -11.14
N ASP A 143 -15.23 -4.03 -11.41
CA ASP A 143 -15.56 -5.07 -10.42
C ASP A 143 -14.34 -5.78 -9.85
N ASN A 144 -13.25 -5.83 -10.60
CA ASN A 144 -12.02 -6.49 -10.17
C ASN A 144 -10.76 -5.73 -10.64
N PHE A 145 -9.61 -6.15 -10.13
CA PHE A 145 -8.31 -5.53 -10.43
C PHE A 145 -7.99 -5.54 -11.93
N GLU A 146 -8.21 -6.67 -12.61
CA GLU A 146 -7.90 -6.81 -14.04
C GLU A 146 -8.72 -5.81 -14.87
N ASN A 147 -10.02 -5.80 -14.71
CA ASN A 147 -10.92 -4.89 -15.42
C ASN A 147 -10.60 -3.42 -15.12
N TRP A 148 -10.29 -3.12 -13.85
CA TRP A 148 -9.92 -1.77 -13.44
C TRP A 148 -8.66 -1.26 -14.16
N VAL A 149 -7.64 -2.12 -14.28
CA VAL A 149 -6.37 -1.78 -14.96
C VAL A 149 -6.54 -1.76 -16.48
N LEU A 150 -7.18 -2.77 -17.06
CA LEU A 150 -7.45 -2.84 -18.50
C LEU A 150 -8.16 -1.58 -19.00
N LYS A 151 -9.19 -1.14 -18.29
CA LYS A 151 -9.98 0.05 -18.62
C LYS A 151 -9.14 1.33 -18.67
N ARG A 152 -8.11 1.44 -17.83
CA ARG A 152 -7.30 2.65 -17.64
C ARG A 152 -5.99 2.67 -18.41
N PHE A 153 -5.39 1.50 -18.62
CA PHE A 153 -4.03 1.39 -19.16
C PHE A 153 -3.94 0.55 -20.44
N GLY A 154 -4.95 -0.23 -20.75
CA GLY A 154 -4.95 -1.11 -21.91
C GLY A 154 -4.29 -2.47 -21.63
N LYS A 155 -4.49 -3.39 -22.59
CA LYS A 155 -4.07 -4.80 -22.45
C LYS A 155 -2.55 -4.95 -22.36
N THR A 156 -1.81 -4.30 -23.24
CA THR A 156 -0.34 -4.44 -23.28
C THR A 156 0.33 -4.00 -21.96
N LEU A 157 -0.09 -2.86 -21.37
CA LEU A 157 0.47 -2.40 -20.11
C LEU A 157 0.00 -3.26 -18.93
N TYR A 158 -1.24 -3.78 -18.97
CA TYR A 158 -1.70 -4.74 -17.99
C TYR A 158 -0.84 -5.99 -17.96
N GLU A 159 -0.61 -6.64 -19.10
CA GLU A 159 0.18 -7.87 -19.20
C GLU A 159 1.63 -7.67 -18.74
N ILE A 160 2.24 -6.55 -19.12
CA ILE A 160 3.65 -6.29 -18.81
C ILE A 160 3.86 -5.94 -17.34
N PHE A 161 3.07 -5.01 -16.79
CA PHE A 161 3.38 -4.38 -15.50
C PHE A 161 2.50 -4.82 -14.33
N PHE A 162 1.27 -5.22 -14.61
CA PHE A 162 0.29 -5.44 -13.54
C PHE A 162 -0.10 -6.90 -13.37
N GLY A 163 -0.53 -7.55 -14.44
CA GLY A 163 -1.11 -8.89 -14.35
C GLY A 163 -0.15 -9.93 -13.78
N THR A 164 1.00 -10.10 -14.41
CA THR A 164 2.00 -11.11 -14.01
C THR A 164 2.56 -10.85 -12.61
N TYR A 165 2.86 -9.60 -12.27
CA TYR A 165 3.38 -9.26 -10.95
C TYR A 165 2.33 -9.46 -9.86
N THR A 166 1.11 -8.96 -10.08
CA THR A 166 0.05 -9.00 -9.07
C THR A 166 -0.42 -10.42 -8.80
N SER A 167 -0.68 -11.21 -9.85
CA SER A 167 -1.08 -12.61 -9.69
C SER A 167 -0.01 -13.46 -8.97
N LYS A 168 1.28 -13.21 -9.26
CA LYS A 168 2.39 -13.86 -8.56
C LYS A 168 2.48 -13.44 -7.09
N ALA A 169 2.33 -12.16 -6.80
CA ALA A 169 2.45 -11.62 -5.44
C ALA A 169 1.29 -12.09 -4.54
N TRP A 170 0.07 -12.14 -5.09
CA TRP A 170 -1.12 -12.55 -4.36
C TRP A 170 -1.42 -14.04 -4.46
N LYS A 171 -0.72 -14.78 -5.34
CA LYS A 171 -0.95 -16.20 -5.64
C LYS A 171 -2.40 -16.49 -6.03
N MET A 172 -3.05 -15.55 -6.71
CA MET A 172 -4.43 -15.66 -7.18
C MET A 172 -4.62 -14.88 -8.48
N PRO A 173 -5.63 -15.22 -9.29
CA PRO A 173 -5.95 -14.48 -10.52
C PRO A 173 -6.33 -13.03 -10.24
N CYS A 174 -5.94 -12.11 -11.12
CA CYS A 174 -6.28 -10.70 -10.99
C CYS A 174 -7.79 -10.42 -11.09
N THR A 175 -8.56 -11.34 -11.64
CA THR A 175 -10.03 -11.30 -11.69
C THR A 175 -10.70 -11.52 -10.34
N GLU A 176 -9.99 -12.09 -9.37
CA GLU A 176 -10.47 -12.35 -8.01
C GLU A 176 -10.03 -11.27 -7.01
N ILE A 177 -9.17 -10.33 -7.43
CA ILE A 177 -8.67 -9.24 -6.60
C ILE A 177 -9.60 -8.03 -6.73
N SER A 178 -9.98 -7.40 -5.61
CA SER A 178 -10.84 -6.22 -5.61
C SER A 178 -10.24 -5.03 -6.38
N SER A 179 -11.08 -4.33 -7.12
CA SER A 179 -10.74 -3.06 -7.78
C SER A 179 -10.36 -1.95 -6.79
N ASP A 180 -10.88 -1.99 -5.56
CA ASP A 180 -10.53 -1.03 -4.52
C ASP A 180 -9.05 -1.07 -4.17
N TRP A 181 -8.47 -2.28 -4.15
CA TRP A 181 -7.03 -2.43 -3.95
C TRP A 181 -6.22 -1.74 -5.07
N ALA A 182 -6.68 -1.86 -6.32
CA ALA A 182 -6.06 -1.17 -7.45
C ALA A 182 -6.12 0.36 -7.29
N SER A 183 -7.30 0.88 -6.92
CA SER A 183 -7.54 2.32 -6.77
C SER A 183 -6.70 2.97 -5.65
N GLN A 184 -6.41 2.21 -4.60
CA GLN A 184 -5.58 2.67 -3.48
C GLN A 184 -4.08 2.67 -3.77
N ARG A 185 -3.61 1.76 -4.62
CA ARG A 185 -2.19 1.51 -4.87
C ARG A 185 -1.66 2.09 -6.17
N ILE A 186 -2.53 2.19 -7.16
CA ILE A 186 -2.18 2.75 -8.46
C ILE A 186 -2.69 4.19 -8.48
N SER A 187 -1.78 5.15 -8.57
CA SER A 187 -2.15 6.55 -8.74
C SER A 187 -3.13 6.69 -9.91
N GLN A 188 -4.27 7.36 -9.67
CA GLN A 188 -5.38 7.49 -10.63
C GLN A 188 -5.05 8.33 -11.88
N ALA A 189 -3.78 8.58 -12.16
CA ALA A 189 -3.38 9.25 -13.38
C ALA A 189 -3.79 8.37 -14.58
N ASN A 190 -4.87 8.77 -15.27
CA ASN A 190 -5.17 8.27 -16.59
C ASN A 190 -3.92 8.41 -17.46
N LEU A 191 -3.69 7.46 -18.37
CA LEU A 191 -2.57 7.52 -19.32
C LEU A 191 -2.48 8.91 -20.00
N TRP A 192 -3.61 9.51 -20.30
CA TRP A 192 -3.70 10.87 -20.89
C TRP A 192 -3.17 11.96 -19.93
N HIS A 193 -3.52 11.90 -18.66
CA HIS A 193 -3.01 12.86 -17.66
C HIS A 193 -1.48 12.74 -17.52
N THR A 194 -0.98 11.53 -17.55
CA THR A 194 0.47 11.29 -17.45
C THR A 194 1.23 11.72 -18.70
N ILE A 195 0.68 11.49 -19.89
CA ILE A 195 1.26 12.02 -21.15
C ILE A 195 1.29 13.54 -21.05
N LYS A 196 0.20 14.18 -20.65
CA LYS A 196 0.11 15.64 -20.49
C LYS A 196 1.13 16.18 -19.51
N THR A 197 1.28 15.56 -18.33
CA THR A 197 2.26 15.99 -17.31
C THR A 197 3.71 15.68 -17.66
N THR A 198 3.94 14.68 -18.51
CA THR A 198 5.29 14.37 -19.03
C THR A 198 5.71 15.35 -20.13
N VAL A 199 4.79 15.76 -20.97
CA VAL A 199 5.04 16.74 -22.06
C VAL A 199 5.04 18.18 -21.53
N SER A 200 4.24 18.46 -20.53
CA SER A 200 4.13 19.79 -19.88
C SER A 200 4.14 19.60 -18.36
N PRO A 201 5.34 19.49 -17.75
CA PRO A 201 5.42 19.37 -16.30
C PRO A 201 4.82 20.62 -15.65
N PRO A 202 4.03 20.48 -14.55
CA PRO A 202 3.56 21.62 -13.79
C PRO A 202 4.78 22.43 -13.32
N LYS A 203 4.74 23.75 -13.47
CA LYS A 203 5.76 24.62 -12.90
C LYS A 203 5.70 24.47 -11.39
N GLU A 204 6.82 24.06 -10.79
CA GLU A 204 6.99 24.11 -9.34
C GLU A 204 6.87 25.56 -8.89
N GLY A 205 5.84 25.82 -8.09
CA GLY A 205 5.62 27.09 -7.40
C GLY A 205 6.02 26.96 -5.94
#